data_95ed7986c5b6196528c1cc90335f19d4
#
_entry.id   95ed7986c5b6196528c1cc90335f19d4
#
_cell.length_a   1.000
_cell.length_b   1.000
_cell.length_c   1.000
_cell.angle_alpha   90.00
_cell.angle_beta   90.00
_cell.angle_gamma   90.00
#
_symmetry.space_group_name_H-M   'P 1'
#
loop_
_entity.id
_entity.type
_entity.pdbx_description
1 polymer ?
#
loop_
_entity_poly.entity_id
_entity_poly.type
_entity_poly.pdbx_seq_one_letter_code
_entity_poly.pdbx_strand_id
1 'polypeptide(L)'
;MSDKLILYCRDLCGYCEMVRDVISELGVDVEQRNIWENEEWENDLVSGQGSSTVPVLCRITAGGETHWIPESDAIIRYLIQNHNSE
;
A
#
# COMPACT_ATOMS: atom_id res chain seq x y z
N MET A 1 -14.01 5.76 12.64
CA MET A 1 -13.11 4.60 12.54
C MET A 1 -12.29 4.71 11.28
N SER A 2 -11.01 4.47 11.40
CA SER A 2 -10.10 4.59 10.27
C SER A 2 -9.94 3.25 9.58
N ASP A 3 -9.74 3.31 8.28
CA ASP A 3 -9.35 2.15 7.52
C ASP A 3 -7.90 1.81 7.85
N LYS A 4 -7.57 0.53 7.76
CA LYS A 4 -6.18 0.10 7.90
C LYS A 4 -5.54 0.09 6.52
N LEU A 5 -4.36 0.68 6.42
CA LEU A 5 -3.64 0.76 5.15
C LEU A 5 -2.33 -0.02 5.26
N ILE A 6 -2.08 -0.87 4.28
CA ILE A 6 -0.87 -1.68 4.21
C ILE A 6 -0.27 -1.51 2.83
N LEU A 7 0.99 -1.07 2.78
CA LEU A 7 1.70 -0.94 1.52
C LEU A 7 2.63 -2.12 1.33
N TYR A 8 2.39 -2.89 0.27
CA TYR A 8 3.30 -3.97 -0.11
C TYR A 8 4.34 -3.41 -1.06
N CYS A 9 5.59 -3.63 -0.74
CA CYS A 9 6.72 -3.07 -1.49
C CYS A 9 7.88 -4.06 -1.45
N ARG A 10 8.98 -3.69 -2.10
CA ARG A 10 10.21 -4.48 -2.06
C ARG A 10 11.40 -3.54 -2.19
N ASP A 11 12.59 -4.10 -1.96
CA ASP A 11 13.81 -3.34 -2.16
C ASP A 11 14.02 -3.03 -3.65
N LEU A 12 14.80 -2.01 -3.93
CA LEU A 12 15.18 -1.63 -5.28
C LEU A 12 13.96 -1.37 -6.18
N CYS A 13 12.96 -0.73 -5.63
CA CYS A 13 11.75 -0.40 -6.36
C CYS A 13 11.53 1.11 -6.31
N GLY A 14 11.80 1.78 -7.44
CA GLY A 14 11.63 3.23 -7.50
C GLY A 14 10.20 3.68 -7.34
N TYR A 15 9.26 2.91 -7.86
CA TYR A 15 7.83 3.25 -7.72
C TYR A 15 7.38 3.11 -6.28
N CYS A 16 7.92 2.12 -5.56
CA CYS A 16 7.63 1.98 -4.14
C CYS A 16 8.11 3.19 -3.36
N GLU A 17 9.28 3.71 -3.72
CA GLU A 17 9.83 4.88 -3.05
C GLU A 17 8.99 6.12 -3.29
N MET A 18 8.46 6.28 -4.51
CA MET A 18 7.58 7.39 -4.80
C MET A 18 6.36 7.38 -3.88
N VAL A 19 5.77 6.20 -3.67
CA VAL A 19 4.61 6.08 -2.80
C VAL A 19 4.99 6.35 -1.36
N ARG A 20 6.14 5.85 -0.92
CA ARG A 20 6.60 6.10 0.45
C ARG A 20 6.81 7.58 0.71
N ASP A 21 7.34 8.30 -0.27
CA ASP A 21 7.55 9.74 -0.13
C ASP A 21 6.22 10.46 0.10
N VAL A 22 5.19 10.08 -0.67
CA VAL A 22 3.88 10.68 -0.50
C VAL A 22 3.31 10.36 0.87
N ILE A 23 3.45 9.11 1.31
CA ILE A 23 2.99 8.71 2.65
C ILE A 23 3.65 9.57 3.71
N SER A 24 4.95 9.77 3.59
CA SER A 24 5.70 10.57 4.55
C SER A 24 5.25 12.02 4.55
N GLU A 25 5.04 12.58 3.38
CA GLU A 25 4.63 13.98 3.26
C GLU A 25 3.24 14.21 3.81
N LEU A 26 2.34 13.25 3.60
CA LEU A 26 0.97 13.38 4.10
C LEU A 26 0.84 13.03 5.57
N GLY A 27 1.83 12.34 6.13
CA GLY A 27 1.76 11.92 7.52
C GLY A 27 0.73 10.84 7.77
N VAL A 28 0.44 10.03 6.75
CA VAL A 28 -0.56 8.97 6.86
C VAL A 28 0.05 7.75 7.52
N ASP A 29 -0.74 7.10 8.37
CA ASP A 29 -0.30 5.89 9.07
C ASP A 29 -0.52 4.69 8.15
N VAL A 30 0.56 4.18 7.56
CA VAL A 30 0.50 3.05 6.64
C VAL A 30 1.53 2.01 7.08
N GLU A 31 1.07 0.79 7.30
CA GLU A 31 1.97 -0.32 7.59
C GLU A 31 2.70 -0.69 6.30
N GLN A 32 4.02 -0.79 6.35
CA GLN A 32 4.80 -1.13 5.16
C GLN A 32 5.32 -2.55 5.28
N ARG A 33 5.10 -3.34 4.24
CA ARG A 33 5.52 -4.75 4.19
C ARG A 33 6.42 -4.99 2.99
N ASN A 34 7.68 -5.26 3.26
CA ASN A 34 8.65 -5.57 2.22
C ASN A 34 8.58 -7.07 1.93
N ILE A 35 8.07 -7.41 0.75
CA ILE A 35 7.83 -8.83 0.41
C ILE A 35 9.12 -9.62 0.25
N TRP A 36 10.26 -8.95 0.13
CA TRP A 36 11.56 -9.65 0.08
C TRP A 36 12.03 -10.07 1.47
N GLU A 37 11.48 -9.45 2.51
CA GLU A 37 11.89 -9.75 3.88
C GLU A 37 11.05 -10.84 4.53
N ASN A 38 9.85 -11.09 3.98
CA ASN A 38 8.93 -12.04 4.60
C ASN A 38 8.10 -12.73 3.52
N GLU A 39 8.31 -14.02 3.38
CA GLU A 39 7.65 -14.81 2.35
C GLU A 39 6.12 -14.83 2.54
N GLU A 40 5.67 -14.79 3.79
CA GLU A 40 4.24 -14.77 4.06
C GLU A 40 3.58 -13.52 3.50
N TRP A 41 4.28 -12.41 3.53
CA TRP A 41 3.76 -11.17 2.97
C TRP A 41 3.61 -11.26 1.47
N GLU A 42 4.58 -11.91 0.82
CA GLU A 42 4.48 -12.11 -0.62
C GLU A 42 3.32 -13.04 -0.95
N ASN A 43 3.13 -14.10 -0.17
CA ASN A 43 2.02 -15.01 -0.38
C ASN A 43 0.68 -14.32 -0.20
N ASP A 44 0.56 -13.46 0.80
CA ASP A 44 -0.66 -12.68 1.02
C ASP A 44 -0.96 -11.78 -0.17
N LEU A 45 0.08 -11.13 -0.69
CA LEU A 45 -0.07 -10.25 -1.84
C LEU A 45 -0.55 -11.01 -3.07
N VAL A 46 0.08 -12.15 -3.35
CA VAL A 46 -0.29 -12.96 -4.50
C VAL A 46 -1.70 -13.51 -4.36
N SER A 47 -2.07 -13.95 -3.16
CA SER A 47 -3.42 -14.47 -2.91
C SER A 47 -4.48 -13.40 -3.14
N GLY A 48 -4.23 -12.17 -2.72
CA GLY A 48 -5.23 -11.12 -2.84
C GLY A 48 -5.21 -10.43 -4.18
N GLN A 49 -4.03 -10.23 -4.76
CA GLN A 49 -3.85 -9.42 -5.96
C GLN A 49 -3.71 -10.26 -7.23
N GLY A 50 -3.30 -11.50 -7.08
CA GLY A 50 -3.08 -12.38 -8.23
C GLY A 50 -1.68 -12.33 -8.78
N SER A 51 -0.81 -11.48 -8.26
CA SER A 51 0.56 -11.39 -8.71
C SER A 51 1.41 -10.75 -7.62
N SER A 52 2.73 -10.82 -7.80
CA SER A 52 3.67 -10.25 -6.82
C SER A 52 4.17 -8.88 -7.23
N THR A 53 3.47 -8.19 -8.13
CA THR A 53 3.86 -6.85 -8.52
C THR A 53 3.68 -5.87 -7.37
N VAL A 54 4.60 -4.91 -7.27
CA VAL A 54 4.56 -3.86 -6.26
C VAL A 54 4.87 -2.53 -6.93
N PRO A 55 4.48 -1.41 -6.35
CA PRO A 55 3.77 -1.26 -5.07
C PRO A 55 2.29 -1.60 -5.19
N VAL A 56 1.70 -2.08 -4.10
CA VAL A 56 0.26 -2.31 -4.02
C VAL A 56 -0.20 -1.87 -2.65
N LEU A 57 -1.26 -1.08 -2.61
CA LEU A 57 -1.85 -0.65 -1.34
C LEU A 57 -3.06 -1.52 -1.03
N CYS A 58 -3.06 -2.09 0.17
CA CYS A 58 -4.18 -2.88 0.65
C CYS A 58 -4.95 -2.03 1.66
N ARG A 59 -6.23 -1.81 1.40
CA ARG A 59 -7.08 -1.03 2.28
C ARG A 59 -8.09 -1.96 2.92
N ILE A 60 -8.09 -1.99 4.24
CA ILE A 60 -9.05 -2.80 5.00
C ILE A 60 -9.98 -1.84 5.71
N THR A 61 -11.25 -1.89 5.35
CA THR A 61 -12.24 -0.97 5.91
C THR A 61 -12.64 -1.40 7.31
N ALA A 62 -13.30 -0.48 8.02
CA ALA A 62 -13.80 -0.78 9.35
C ALA A 62 -14.78 -1.96 9.34
N GLY A 63 -15.45 -2.19 8.22
CA GLY A 63 -16.36 -3.32 8.08
C GLY A 63 -15.71 -4.64 7.71
N GLY A 64 -14.38 -4.62 7.55
CA GLY A 64 -13.64 -5.83 7.23
C GLY A 64 -13.46 -6.11 5.74
N GLU A 65 -13.89 -5.22 4.88
CA GLU A 65 -13.69 -5.36 3.45
C GLU A 65 -12.28 -5.04 3.05
N THR A 66 -11.72 -5.82 2.13
CA THR A 66 -10.36 -5.63 1.65
C THR A 66 -10.38 -5.13 0.21
N HIS A 67 -9.67 -4.04 -0.04
CA HIS A 67 -9.55 -3.47 -1.38
C HIS A 67 -8.09 -3.39 -1.74
N TRP A 68 -7.75 -3.84 -2.95
CA TRP A 68 -6.38 -3.83 -3.44
C TRP A 68 -6.25 -2.74 -4.49
N ILE A 69 -5.31 -1.84 -4.28
CA ILE A 69 -5.06 -0.72 -5.20
C ILE A 69 -3.66 -0.91 -5.79
N PRO A 70 -3.58 -1.40 -7.03
CA PRO A 70 -2.28 -1.59 -7.69
C PRO A 70 -1.82 -0.30 -8.35
N GLU A 71 -0.54 -0.24 -8.70
CA GLU A 71 0.08 0.83 -9.45
C GLU A 71 0.27 2.11 -8.64
N SER A 72 1.47 2.65 -8.76
CA SER A 72 1.86 3.81 -7.95
C SER A 72 0.96 5.01 -8.18
N ASP A 73 0.56 5.25 -9.43
CA ASP A 73 -0.30 6.40 -9.73
C ASP A 73 -1.64 6.33 -8.99
N ALA A 74 -2.25 5.15 -9.02
CA ALA A 74 -3.54 4.96 -8.37
C ALA A 74 -3.41 5.08 -6.85
N ILE A 75 -2.31 4.55 -6.31
CA ILE A 75 -2.07 4.62 -4.86
C ILE A 75 -1.89 6.07 -4.44
N ILE A 76 -1.05 6.80 -5.15
CA ILE A 76 -0.77 8.19 -4.82
C ILE A 76 -2.05 9.03 -4.91
N ARG A 77 -2.82 8.82 -5.96
CA ARG A 77 -4.09 9.55 -6.11
C ARG A 77 -5.03 9.25 -4.95
N TYR A 78 -5.15 7.98 -4.57
CA TYR A 78 -6.00 7.61 -3.46
C TYR A 78 -5.55 8.29 -2.17
N LEU A 79 -4.25 8.27 -1.90
CA LEU A 79 -3.72 8.86 -0.67
C LEU A 79 -3.98 10.37 -0.62
N ILE A 80 -3.74 11.05 -1.73
CA ILE A 80 -3.95 12.49 -1.76
C ILE A 80 -5.41 12.84 -1.56
N GLN A 81 -6.31 12.11 -2.22
CA GLN A 81 -7.75 12.42 -2.15
C GLN A 81 -8.33 12.12 -0.78
N ASN A 82 -7.82 11.11 -0.09
CA ASN A 82 -8.43 10.65 1.15
C ASN A 82 -7.69 11.08 2.41
N HIS A 83 -6.45 11.55 2.28
CA HIS A 83 -5.63 11.86 3.44
C HIS A 83 -4.95 13.21 3.34
N ASN A 84 -5.44 14.06 2.45
CA ASN A 84 -4.96 15.44 2.37
C ASN A 84 -5.34 16.14 3.66
N SER A 85 -4.37 16.75 4.32
CA SER A 85 -4.58 17.36 5.62
C SER A 85 -5.29 18.72 5.55
N GLU A 86 -5.58 19.21 4.40
CA GLU A 86 -6.26 20.48 4.22
C GLU A 86 -7.66 20.52 4.74
#